data_aa30d968e89231ac2ece64dffdc2a2bd
#
_entry.id   aa30d968e89231ac2ece64dffdc2a2bd
#
_cell.length_a   1.000
_cell.length_b   1.000
_cell.length_c   1.000
_cell.angle_alpha   90.00
_cell.angle_beta   90.00
_cell.angle_gamma   90.00
#
_symmetry.space_group_name_H-M   'P 1'
#
loop_
_entity.id
_entity.type
_entity.pdbx_description
1 polymer ?
#
loop_
_entity_poly.entity_id
_entity_poly.type
_entity_poly.pdbx_seq_one_letter_code
_entity_poly.pdbx_strand_id
1 'polypeptide(L)'
;EDAERGELLVEGVDLVELSGGSYEAPAMMGAARDERTLAREAYFLDFARDIARVATMPLMVTGGIRRREVAEQVMASGVAMAGIATALAIEPNLPRNWRLGRGDAQTLKPIAWKNKPLASTAHMAAVKYQLTRLSRNRTTAPQVSPVWALILSQFDGRRRAKRYRRWMEARMIAA
;
A
#
# COMPACT_ATOMS: atom_id res chain seq x y z
N GLU A 1 -9.13 18.53 16.49
CA GLU A 1 -9.86 19.81 16.58
C GLU A 1 -11.04 19.89 15.61
N ASP A 2 -10.90 19.40 14.36
CA ASP A 2 -12.01 19.45 13.39
C ASP A 2 -13.05 18.34 13.57
N ALA A 3 -12.69 17.22 14.18
CA ALA A 3 -13.63 16.15 14.53
C ALA A 3 -14.63 16.56 15.65
N GLU A 4 -14.31 17.54 16.46
CA GLU A 4 -15.22 18.09 17.48
C GLU A 4 -16.30 19.00 16.90
N ARG A 5 -16.17 19.49 15.68
CA ARG A 5 -17.17 20.31 15.00
C ARG A 5 -18.20 19.54 14.19
N GLY A 6 -18.12 18.21 14.12
CA GLY A 6 -19.17 17.35 13.56
C GLY A 6 -19.38 17.42 12.05
N GLU A 7 -18.56 18.14 11.29
CA GLU A 7 -18.66 18.21 9.84
C GLU A 7 -17.27 18.22 9.18
N LEU A 8 -16.97 17.18 8.40
CA LEU A 8 -15.85 17.20 7.49
C LEU A 8 -16.32 17.77 6.14
N LEU A 9 -16.35 19.10 6.05
CA LEU A 9 -16.71 19.80 4.82
C LEU A 9 -15.48 19.95 3.93
N VAL A 10 -15.31 19.05 2.97
CA VAL A 10 -14.35 19.21 1.88
C VAL A 10 -15.14 19.41 0.60
N GLU A 11 -15.34 20.67 0.21
CA GLU A 11 -16.07 21.02 -1.01
C GLU A 11 -15.29 20.54 -2.26
N GLY A 12 -16.02 19.94 -3.20
CA GLY A 12 -15.49 19.54 -4.51
C GLY A 12 -14.61 18.27 -4.50
N VAL A 13 -14.73 17.42 -3.47
CA VAL A 13 -14.06 16.13 -3.39
C VAL A 13 -15.07 14.99 -3.52
N ASP A 14 -14.85 14.11 -4.50
CA ASP A 14 -15.72 12.97 -4.78
C ASP A 14 -15.44 11.75 -3.89
N LEU A 15 -14.22 11.63 -3.35
CA LEU A 15 -13.78 10.51 -2.52
C LEU A 15 -12.64 10.96 -1.61
N VAL A 16 -12.70 10.61 -0.33
CA VAL A 16 -11.61 10.81 0.62
C VAL A 16 -10.96 9.47 0.97
N GLU A 17 -9.63 9.39 0.81
CA GLU A 17 -8.86 8.23 1.23
C GLU A 17 -8.36 8.40 2.67
N LEU A 18 -8.75 7.49 3.54
CA LEU A 18 -8.22 7.34 4.88
C LEU A 18 -7.08 6.33 4.84
N SER A 19 -5.85 6.82 4.93
CA SER A 19 -4.64 6.01 4.92
C SER A 19 -4.15 5.79 6.34
N GLY A 20 -4.16 4.54 6.79
CA GLY A 20 -3.69 4.18 8.14
C GLY A 20 -2.20 3.88 8.19
N GLY A 21 -1.56 4.41 9.20
CA GLY A 21 -0.17 4.18 9.55
C GLY A 21 0.72 5.40 9.35
N SER A 22 1.62 5.65 10.31
CA SER A 22 2.69 6.64 10.17
C SER A 22 3.94 5.98 9.60
N TYR A 23 4.86 6.77 9.05
CA TYR A 23 6.19 6.28 8.65
C TYR A 23 6.99 5.65 9.81
N GLU A 24 6.60 5.94 11.04
CA GLU A 24 7.17 5.40 12.26
C GLU A 24 6.57 4.05 12.67
N ALA A 25 5.40 3.70 12.14
CA ALA A 25 4.72 2.44 12.45
C ALA A 25 5.01 1.38 11.38
N PRO A 26 5.73 0.28 11.71
CA PRO A 26 6.06 -0.82 10.79
C PRO A 26 4.84 -1.51 10.17
N ALA A 27 3.64 -1.28 10.68
CA ALA A 27 2.39 -1.82 10.17
C ALA A 27 2.12 -1.45 8.71
N MET A 28 2.52 -0.26 8.24
CA MET A 28 2.45 0.14 6.83
C MET A 28 3.26 -0.76 5.91
N MET A 29 4.28 -1.43 6.42
CA MET A 29 5.22 -2.22 5.64
C MET A 29 4.93 -3.72 5.68
N GLY A 30 3.76 -4.13 6.15
CA GLY A 30 3.35 -5.54 6.16
C GLY A 30 4.13 -6.44 7.13
N ALA A 31 4.94 -5.85 8.01
CA ALA A 31 5.62 -6.59 9.07
C ALA A 31 4.67 -6.82 10.26
N ALA A 32 3.67 -7.67 10.04
CA ALA A 32 2.83 -8.19 11.11
C ALA A 32 3.65 -9.13 11.98
N ARG A 33 3.88 -8.79 13.22
CA ARG A 33 4.68 -9.61 14.12
C ARG A 33 3.90 -10.28 15.25
N ASP A 34 2.59 -10.19 15.34
CA ASP A 34 1.79 -10.91 16.36
C ASP A 34 0.30 -10.52 16.31
N GLU A 35 -0.50 -11.10 17.18
CA GLU A 35 -1.94 -10.84 17.37
C GLU A 35 -2.29 -9.36 17.59
N ARG A 36 -1.33 -8.55 18.03
CA ARG A 36 -1.44 -7.08 18.11
C ARG A 36 -1.62 -6.39 16.75
N THR A 37 -1.32 -7.07 15.64
CA THR A 37 -1.55 -6.53 14.30
C THR A 37 -3.02 -6.57 13.93
N LEU A 38 -3.77 -7.58 14.40
CA LEU A 38 -5.24 -7.62 14.29
C LEU A 38 -5.87 -6.48 15.09
N ALA A 39 -5.38 -6.20 16.30
CA ALA A 39 -5.84 -5.08 17.12
C ALA A 39 -5.53 -3.71 16.48
N ARG A 40 -4.45 -3.60 15.70
CA ARG A 40 -4.13 -2.35 14.96
C ARG A 40 -4.96 -2.20 13.68
N GLU A 41 -5.29 -3.28 12.99
CA GLU A 41 -6.26 -3.27 11.91
C GLU A 41 -7.65 -2.85 12.45
N ALA A 42 -8.04 -3.34 13.62
CA ALA A 42 -9.28 -2.96 14.31
C ALA A 42 -9.29 -1.47 14.76
N TYR A 43 -8.17 -0.95 15.26
CA TYR A 43 -8.05 0.48 15.60
C TYR A 43 -8.29 1.38 14.40
N PHE A 44 -7.80 1.00 13.24
CA PHE A 44 -8.00 1.74 12.01
C PHE A 44 -9.46 1.70 11.53
N LEU A 45 -10.14 0.57 11.74
CA LEU A 45 -11.56 0.44 11.43
C LEU A 45 -12.43 1.30 12.32
N ASP A 46 -12.13 1.41 13.60
CA ASP A 46 -12.88 2.28 14.53
C ASP A 46 -12.74 3.75 14.13
N PHE A 47 -11.53 4.21 13.84
CA PHE A 47 -11.31 5.54 13.28
C PHE A 47 -12.08 5.78 11.97
N ALA A 48 -12.06 4.80 11.05
CA ALA A 48 -12.79 4.90 9.80
C ALA A 48 -14.31 4.99 10.01
N ARG A 49 -14.86 4.25 11.00
CA ARG A 49 -16.27 4.33 11.39
C ARG A 49 -16.66 5.71 11.96
N ASP A 50 -15.77 6.28 12.79
CA ASP A 50 -16.02 7.58 13.38
C ASP A 50 -16.02 8.68 12.30
N ILE A 51 -15.09 8.64 11.37
CA ILE A 51 -15.08 9.54 10.22
C ILE A 51 -16.30 9.32 9.31
N ALA A 52 -16.71 8.06 9.07
CA ALA A 52 -17.87 7.76 8.24
C ALA A 52 -19.19 8.32 8.79
N ARG A 53 -19.28 8.60 10.09
CA ARG A 53 -20.48 9.24 10.70
C ARG A 53 -20.61 10.72 10.38
N VAL A 54 -19.50 11.39 10.07
CA VAL A 54 -19.44 12.84 9.86
C VAL A 54 -19.07 13.23 8.43
N ALA A 55 -18.60 12.30 7.62
CA ALA A 55 -18.25 12.53 6.23
C ALA A 55 -19.49 12.62 5.36
N THR A 56 -19.57 13.64 4.52
CA THR A 56 -20.63 13.82 3.52
C THR A 56 -20.29 13.19 2.17
N MET A 57 -19.03 12.81 1.96
CA MET A 57 -18.52 12.17 0.75
C MET A 57 -18.16 10.71 1.00
N PRO A 58 -18.11 9.88 -0.06
CA PRO A 58 -17.65 8.50 0.04
C PRO A 58 -16.22 8.40 0.61
N LEU A 59 -15.97 7.40 1.45
CA LEU A 59 -14.65 7.14 2.05
C LEU A 59 -14.04 5.88 1.46
N MET A 60 -12.73 5.93 1.23
CA MET A 60 -11.88 4.77 0.98
C MET A 60 -10.94 4.56 2.16
N VAL A 61 -10.80 3.32 2.60
CA VAL A 61 -9.86 2.95 3.66
C VAL A 61 -8.73 2.16 3.04
N THR A 62 -7.49 2.65 3.21
CA THR A 62 -6.27 2.02 2.72
C THR A 62 -5.31 1.76 3.88
N GLY A 63 -4.72 0.58 3.92
CA GLY A 63 -3.65 0.25 4.87
C GLY A 63 -3.65 -1.21 5.29
N GLY A 64 -2.61 -1.94 4.93
CA GLY A 64 -2.35 -3.30 5.38
C GLY A 64 -3.36 -4.37 4.94
N ILE A 65 -4.41 -4.05 4.22
CA ILE A 65 -5.47 -4.98 3.78
C ILE A 65 -4.88 -5.99 2.81
N ARG A 66 -4.91 -7.28 3.19
CA ARG A 66 -4.37 -8.38 2.39
C ARG A 66 -5.18 -9.66 2.48
N ARG A 67 -6.12 -9.74 3.43
CA ARG A 67 -7.01 -10.87 3.66
C ARG A 67 -8.44 -10.47 3.32
N ARG A 68 -9.18 -11.44 2.77
CA ARG A 68 -10.59 -11.25 2.40
C ARG A 68 -11.43 -10.78 3.58
N GLU A 69 -11.29 -11.47 4.73
CA GLU A 69 -12.05 -11.16 5.94
C GLU A 69 -11.87 -9.72 6.40
N VAL A 70 -10.63 -9.19 6.33
CA VAL A 70 -10.33 -7.80 6.68
C VAL A 70 -10.95 -6.83 5.68
N ALA A 71 -10.90 -7.13 4.38
CA ALA A 71 -11.56 -6.31 3.37
C ALA A 71 -13.09 -6.29 3.55
N GLU A 72 -13.69 -7.43 3.87
CA GLU A 72 -15.14 -7.53 4.17
C GLU A 72 -15.50 -6.73 5.44
N GLN A 73 -14.68 -6.78 6.49
CA GLN A 73 -14.87 -5.97 7.70
C GLN A 73 -14.76 -4.47 7.41
N VAL A 74 -13.82 -4.07 6.57
CA VAL A 74 -13.68 -2.67 6.11
C VAL A 74 -14.96 -2.23 5.39
N MET A 75 -15.45 -3.01 4.44
CA MET A 75 -16.68 -2.68 3.71
C MET A 75 -17.89 -2.66 4.64
N ALA A 76 -17.98 -3.55 5.61
CA ALA A 76 -19.05 -3.58 6.60
C ALA A 76 -19.01 -2.40 7.60
N SER A 77 -17.91 -1.63 7.65
CA SER A 77 -17.81 -0.44 8.51
C SER A 77 -18.50 0.80 7.97
N GLY A 78 -19.11 0.73 6.80
CA GLY A 78 -19.84 1.85 6.19
C GLY A 78 -19.00 2.68 5.19
N VAL A 79 -17.76 2.29 4.91
CA VAL A 79 -16.93 2.92 3.88
C VAL A 79 -17.29 2.43 2.48
N ALA A 80 -17.09 3.27 1.48
CA ALA A 80 -17.46 2.97 0.10
C ALA A 80 -16.44 2.07 -0.62
N MET A 81 -15.16 2.07 -0.17
CA MET A 81 -14.08 1.36 -0.87
C MET A 81 -12.99 0.88 0.08
N ALA A 82 -12.46 -0.32 -0.17
CA ALA A 82 -11.24 -0.84 0.46
C ALA A 82 -10.05 -0.69 -0.49
N GLY A 83 -9.03 0.08 -0.08
CA GLY A 83 -7.82 0.31 -0.85
C GLY A 83 -6.76 -0.76 -0.57
N ILE A 84 -6.28 -1.44 -1.60
CA ILE A 84 -5.32 -2.55 -1.49
C ILE A 84 -4.13 -2.27 -2.42
N ALA A 85 -2.94 -2.11 -1.87
CA ALA A 85 -1.74 -1.83 -2.66
C ALA A 85 -0.79 -3.04 -2.75
N THR A 86 -0.09 -3.36 -1.67
CA THR A 86 0.96 -4.39 -1.67
C THR A 86 0.44 -5.77 -2.07
N ALA A 87 -0.73 -6.16 -1.58
CA ALA A 87 -1.31 -7.46 -1.91
C ALA A 87 -1.65 -7.57 -3.40
N LEU A 88 -2.17 -6.50 -4.04
CA LEU A 88 -2.42 -6.45 -5.48
C LEU A 88 -1.14 -6.41 -6.31
N ALA A 89 -0.06 -5.80 -5.80
CA ALA A 89 1.24 -5.85 -6.47
C ALA A 89 1.81 -7.28 -6.52
N ILE A 90 1.43 -8.15 -5.59
CA ILE A 90 1.86 -9.55 -5.52
C ILE A 90 0.89 -10.46 -6.27
N GLU A 91 -0.41 -10.27 -6.07
CA GLU A 91 -1.49 -11.05 -6.67
C GLU A 91 -2.50 -10.12 -7.34
N PRO A 92 -2.31 -9.77 -8.62
CA PRO A 92 -3.19 -8.84 -9.34
C PRO A 92 -4.63 -9.33 -9.46
N ASN A 93 -4.84 -10.64 -9.40
CA ASN A 93 -6.16 -11.25 -9.48
C ASN A 93 -6.83 -11.43 -8.11
N LEU A 94 -6.29 -10.84 -7.06
CA LEU A 94 -6.75 -11.06 -5.68
C LEU A 94 -8.26 -10.88 -5.49
N PRO A 95 -8.93 -9.81 -5.96
CA PRO A 95 -10.38 -9.67 -5.81
C PRO A 95 -11.16 -10.78 -6.52
N ARG A 96 -10.69 -11.23 -7.68
CA ARG A 96 -11.27 -12.37 -8.40
C ARG A 96 -11.07 -13.67 -7.63
N ASN A 97 -9.89 -13.88 -7.04
CA ASN A 97 -9.57 -15.05 -6.25
C ASN A 97 -10.45 -15.12 -5.01
N TRP A 98 -10.64 -14.01 -4.32
CA TRP A 98 -11.55 -13.93 -3.17
C TRP A 98 -12.98 -14.27 -3.54
N ARG A 99 -13.50 -13.73 -4.67
CA ARG A 99 -14.84 -14.06 -5.17
C ARG A 99 -15.01 -15.54 -5.49
N LEU A 100 -13.95 -16.21 -5.92
CA LEU A 100 -13.92 -17.63 -6.25
C LEU A 100 -13.53 -18.53 -5.07
N GLY A 101 -13.34 -18.01 -3.86
CA GLY A 101 -12.91 -18.77 -2.69
C GLY A 101 -11.50 -19.35 -2.78
N ARG A 102 -10.60 -18.76 -3.57
CA ARG A 102 -9.23 -19.27 -3.83
C ARG A 102 -8.18 -18.86 -2.80
N GLY A 103 -8.60 -18.24 -1.72
CA GLY A 103 -7.72 -17.79 -0.63
C GLY A 103 -7.06 -16.44 -0.85
N ASP A 104 -6.17 -16.08 0.08
CA ASP A 104 -5.52 -14.79 0.17
C ASP A 104 -4.24 -14.69 -0.66
N ALA A 105 -3.73 -13.47 -0.81
CA ALA A 105 -2.48 -13.22 -1.52
C ALA A 105 -1.28 -13.86 -0.81
N GLN A 106 -0.34 -14.35 -1.59
CA GLN A 106 0.98 -14.72 -1.08
C GLN A 106 1.66 -13.50 -0.46
N THR A 107 2.49 -13.74 0.56
CA THR A 107 3.30 -12.69 1.18
C THR A 107 4.70 -12.63 0.56
N LEU A 108 5.29 -11.44 0.58
CA LEU A 108 6.72 -11.30 0.25
C LEU A 108 7.58 -12.04 1.28
N LYS A 109 8.77 -12.46 0.83
CA LYS A 109 9.75 -13.07 1.73
C LYS A 109 10.03 -12.14 2.91
N PRO A 110 9.90 -12.62 4.16
CA PRO A 110 10.15 -11.81 5.35
C PRO A 110 11.59 -11.30 5.42
N ILE A 111 11.78 -10.06 5.88
CA ILE A 111 13.09 -9.41 6.01
C ILE A 111 13.37 -9.17 7.49
N ALA A 112 14.20 -10.00 8.09
CA ALA A 112 14.56 -9.94 9.52
C ALA A 112 15.93 -9.27 9.76
N TRP A 113 16.24 -8.18 9.04
CA TRP A 113 17.52 -7.49 9.21
C TRP A 113 17.53 -6.60 10.47
N LYS A 114 18.69 -6.51 11.12
CA LYS A 114 18.88 -5.65 12.30
C LYS A 114 18.69 -4.16 11.96
N ASN A 115 19.20 -3.73 10.80
CA ASN A 115 19.02 -2.37 10.29
C ASN A 115 17.61 -2.20 9.74
N LYS A 116 16.71 -1.60 10.53
CA LYS A 116 15.29 -1.42 10.19
C LYS A 116 15.06 -0.51 8.96
N PRO A 117 15.72 0.66 8.82
CA PRO A 117 15.61 1.49 7.63
C PRO A 117 16.00 0.73 6.36
N LEU A 118 17.08 -0.06 6.39
CA LEU A 118 17.51 -0.85 5.24
C LEU A 118 16.53 -1.99 4.94
N ALA A 119 15.99 -2.66 5.97
CA ALA A 119 14.96 -3.68 5.79
C ALA A 119 13.70 -3.11 5.13
N SER A 120 13.28 -1.92 5.55
CA SER A 120 12.18 -1.16 4.95
C SER A 120 12.44 -0.86 3.47
N THR A 121 13.60 -0.31 3.16
CA THR A 121 14.00 -0.01 1.78
C THR A 121 14.03 -1.27 0.91
N ALA A 122 14.50 -2.39 1.45
CA ALA A 122 14.52 -3.67 0.75
C ALA A 122 13.10 -4.23 0.53
N HIS A 123 12.18 -4.03 1.49
CA HIS A 123 10.78 -4.40 1.32
C HIS A 123 10.12 -3.60 0.19
N MET A 124 10.28 -2.28 0.19
CA MET A 124 9.78 -1.43 -0.89
C MET A 124 10.39 -1.80 -2.26
N ALA A 125 11.67 -2.16 -2.29
CA ALA A 125 12.32 -2.64 -3.50
C ALA A 125 11.72 -3.98 -3.98
N ALA A 126 11.37 -4.88 -3.08
CA ALA A 126 10.70 -6.14 -3.42
C ALA A 126 9.29 -5.92 -3.98
N VAL A 127 8.51 -4.97 -3.43
CA VAL A 127 7.21 -4.58 -4.00
C VAL A 127 7.39 -3.98 -5.40
N LYS A 128 8.31 -3.02 -5.56
CA LYS A 128 8.63 -2.41 -6.85
C LYS A 128 9.07 -3.44 -7.89
N TYR A 129 9.78 -4.47 -7.47
CA TYR A 129 10.18 -5.57 -8.33
C TYR A 129 8.95 -6.31 -8.90
N GLN A 130 7.92 -6.58 -8.08
CA GLN A 130 6.67 -7.19 -8.55
C GLN A 130 5.99 -6.31 -9.61
N LEU A 131 5.80 -5.01 -9.32
CA LEU A 131 5.22 -4.06 -10.25
C LEU A 131 6.00 -3.98 -11.57
N THR A 132 7.34 -4.03 -11.50
CA THR A 132 8.19 -4.03 -12.69
C THR A 132 8.02 -5.32 -13.51
N ARG A 133 7.78 -6.47 -12.87
CA ARG A 133 7.47 -7.72 -13.57
C ARG A 133 6.12 -7.63 -14.28
N LEU A 134 5.09 -7.17 -13.56
CA LEU A 134 3.74 -6.98 -14.11
C LEU A 134 3.72 -6.01 -15.30
N SER A 135 4.44 -4.89 -15.22
CA SER A 135 4.55 -3.94 -16.34
C SER A 135 5.21 -4.52 -17.61
N ARG A 136 5.82 -5.69 -17.48
CA ARG A 136 6.44 -6.45 -18.60
C ARG A 136 5.67 -7.73 -18.93
N ASN A 137 4.40 -7.83 -18.55
CA ASN A 137 3.56 -9.01 -18.69
C ASN A 137 4.19 -10.31 -18.13
N ARG A 138 4.94 -10.19 -17.03
CA ARG A 138 5.52 -11.34 -16.32
C ARG A 138 4.75 -11.62 -15.05
N THR A 139 4.66 -12.88 -14.66
CA THR A 139 4.13 -13.28 -13.36
C THR A 139 4.95 -12.70 -12.22
N THR A 140 4.33 -12.45 -11.10
CA THR A 140 5.01 -12.01 -9.87
C THR A 140 5.96 -13.10 -9.34
N ALA A 141 6.92 -12.70 -8.51
CA ALA A 141 7.87 -13.58 -7.86
C ALA A 141 8.01 -13.18 -6.38
N PRO A 142 7.03 -13.52 -5.51
CA PRO A 142 6.99 -13.07 -4.12
C PRO A 142 8.22 -13.49 -3.30
N GLN A 143 8.87 -14.59 -3.69
CA GLN A 143 10.05 -15.13 -3.01
C GLN A 143 11.38 -14.53 -3.51
N VAL A 144 11.34 -13.40 -4.23
CA VAL A 144 12.57 -12.71 -4.66
C VAL A 144 13.47 -12.39 -3.48
N SER A 145 14.78 -12.56 -3.65
CA SER A 145 15.76 -12.15 -2.64
C SER A 145 15.66 -10.65 -2.35
N PRO A 146 15.46 -10.21 -1.09
CA PRO A 146 15.41 -8.80 -0.75
C PRO A 146 16.67 -8.02 -1.15
N VAL A 147 17.84 -8.65 -1.04
CA VAL A 147 19.13 -8.08 -1.47
C VAL A 147 19.13 -7.86 -2.97
N TRP A 148 18.70 -8.86 -3.74
CA TRP A 148 18.63 -8.75 -5.20
C TRP A 148 17.64 -7.67 -5.65
N ALA A 149 16.46 -7.63 -5.05
CA ALA A 149 15.47 -6.60 -5.33
C ALA A 149 16.03 -5.19 -5.03
N LEU A 150 16.76 -5.03 -3.93
CA LEU A 150 17.40 -3.77 -3.56
C LEU A 150 18.45 -3.35 -4.59
N ILE A 151 19.33 -4.26 -5.01
CA ILE A 151 20.35 -4.00 -6.04
C ILE A 151 19.68 -3.53 -7.35
N LEU A 152 18.69 -4.27 -7.83
CA LEU A 152 17.97 -3.91 -9.05
C LEU A 152 17.27 -2.56 -8.94
N SER A 153 16.68 -2.25 -7.78
CA SER A 153 16.04 -0.97 -7.53
C SER A 153 17.03 0.19 -7.59
N GLN A 154 18.26 0.03 -7.09
CA GLN A 154 19.31 1.03 -7.17
C GLN A 154 19.75 1.30 -8.62
N PHE A 155 19.95 0.23 -9.39
CA PHE A 155 20.30 0.37 -10.82
C PHE A 155 19.17 1.08 -11.61
N ASP A 156 17.92 0.68 -11.39
CA ASP A 156 16.78 1.31 -12.05
C ASP A 156 16.65 2.79 -11.66
N GLY A 157 16.84 3.11 -10.38
CA GLY A 157 16.83 4.50 -9.90
C GLY A 157 17.88 5.37 -10.59
N ARG A 158 19.12 4.88 -10.70
CA ARG A 158 20.20 5.58 -11.43
C ARG A 158 19.87 5.80 -12.90
N ARG A 159 19.30 4.78 -13.58
CA ARG A 159 18.89 4.89 -14.98
C ARG A 159 17.79 5.93 -15.19
N ARG A 160 16.78 5.94 -14.29
CA ARG A 160 15.68 6.92 -14.33
C ARG A 160 16.18 8.33 -14.05
N ALA A 161 17.04 8.51 -13.07
CA ALA A 161 17.65 9.81 -12.76
C ALA A 161 18.47 10.36 -13.94
N LYS A 162 19.24 9.49 -14.63
CA LYS A 162 19.98 9.87 -15.83
C LYS A 162 19.04 10.28 -16.98
N ARG A 163 17.93 9.55 -17.19
CA ARG A 163 16.93 9.88 -18.21
C ARG A 163 16.24 11.21 -17.90
N TYR A 164 15.86 11.43 -16.65
CA TYR A 164 15.23 12.68 -16.22
C TYR A 164 16.14 13.88 -16.42
N ARG A 165 17.41 13.78 -16.04
CA ARG A 165 18.39 14.85 -16.26
C ARG A 165 18.51 15.22 -17.74
N ARG A 166 18.66 14.22 -18.62
CA ARG A 166 18.72 14.46 -20.07
C ARG A 166 17.46 15.14 -20.62
N TRP A 167 16.30 14.73 -20.10
CA TRP A 167 15.04 15.35 -20.51
C TRP A 167 14.95 16.81 -20.05
N MET A 168 15.39 17.12 -18.83
CA MET A 168 15.46 18.50 -18.31
C MET A 168 16.42 19.35 -19.14
N GLU A 169 17.64 18.87 -19.39
CA GLU A 169 18.65 19.55 -20.21
C GLU A 169 18.10 19.89 -21.61
N ALA A 170 17.43 18.95 -22.27
CA ALA A 170 16.84 19.18 -23.58
C ALA A 170 15.74 20.27 -23.57
N ARG A 171 14.96 20.38 -22.48
CA ARG A 171 13.93 21.41 -22.32
C ARG A 171 14.51 22.79 -22.01
N MET A 172 15.57 22.84 -21.23
CA MET A 172 16.26 24.12 -20.93
C MET A 172 16.96 24.74 -22.16
N ILE A 173 17.35 23.91 -23.13
CA ILE A 173 17.95 24.37 -24.39
C ILE A 173 16.87 24.83 -25.39
N ALA A 174 15.65 24.35 -25.26
CA ALA A 174 14.52 24.65 -26.15
C ALA A 174 13.63 25.82 -25.67
N ALA A 175 13.92 26.36 -24.49
CA ALA A 175 13.27 27.55 -23.92
C ALA A 175 14.13 28.78 -24.04
#